data_f3d8c2ada91f0ab0d5938f3da545847d
#
_entry.id   f3d8c2ada91f0ab0d5938f3da545847d
#
_cell.length_a   1.000
_cell.length_b   1.000
_cell.length_c   1.000
_cell.angle_alpha   90.00
_cell.angle_beta   90.00
_cell.angle_gamma   90.00
#
_symmetry.space_group_name_H-M   'P 1'
#
loop_
_entity.id
_entity.type
_entity.pdbx_description
1 polymer ?
#
loop_
_entity_poly.entity_id
_entity_poly.type
_entity_poly.pdbx_seq_one_letter_code
_entity_poly.pdbx_strand_id
1 'polypeptide(L)'
;MQQARVGAYVMKQKLKGNKHYPLVLMLEPLFKCNLACAGCGKIDYPKPILDKRLSVKDCLEAVDECGAPIVAIPGGEPLIHKEIGEIVEGIVARKKYVSLCTNALLLEKKLHLFKPSPFLFFSVHLDGLKDHHDKSVCQTGVYDRAISAIKAAQAKGFQVNANATIFDGHSPEDIAKFLDMTTEMGVNVSISPGFMYERAPDQESFLSRRKTKQLFREVFKHGKGKKWKLSHSTLFLDFLAGNQEYMCTPWGMPTRNVFGWQKPCYLLGEGYVSTYKELIETTDWEIYGTGRYEKCANCMAHCGFEPTAALDATANPLKALAVAIRGVKTDGDFAPEIDLTHARKADYDLHEEHVTKVMKDIHAPKVAAE
;
A
#
# COMPACT_ATOMS: atom_id res chain seq x y z
N MET A 1 3.43 15.02 14.46
CA MET A 1 2.72 14.21 15.49
C MET A 1 2.72 12.73 15.13
N GLN A 2 2.31 12.32 13.93
CA GLN A 2 2.27 10.90 13.49
C GLN A 2 3.65 10.23 13.59
N GLN A 3 4.70 10.79 13.00
CA GLN A 3 6.06 10.23 13.02
C GLN A 3 6.58 9.98 14.44
N ALA A 4 6.37 10.93 15.37
CA ALA A 4 6.79 10.76 16.76
C ALA A 4 6.05 9.58 17.46
N ARG A 5 4.76 9.40 17.18
CA ARG A 5 3.98 8.28 17.75
C ARG A 5 4.40 6.93 17.16
N VAL A 6 4.66 6.89 15.86
CA VAL A 6 5.19 5.68 15.20
C VAL A 6 6.59 5.35 15.74
N GLY A 7 7.47 6.34 15.88
CA GLY A 7 8.80 6.17 16.51
C GLY A 7 8.72 5.62 17.93
N ALA A 8 7.84 6.19 18.77
CA ALA A 8 7.61 5.69 20.13
C ALA A 8 7.06 4.25 20.14
N TYR A 9 6.18 3.91 19.21
CA TYR A 9 5.68 2.54 19.03
C TYR A 9 6.81 1.57 18.67
N VAL A 10 7.66 1.92 17.69
CA VAL A 10 8.82 1.10 17.29
C VAL A 10 9.76 0.87 18.47
N MET A 11 10.09 1.92 19.23
CA MET A 11 10.93 1.81 20.44
C MET A 11 10.30 0.84 21.46
N LYS A 12 8.99 0.95 21.71
CA LYS A 12 8.27 0.05 22.60
C LYS A 12 8.34 -1.40 22.15
N GLN A 13 8.20 -1.67 20.84
CA GLN A 13 8.30 -3.03 20.30
C GLN A 13 9.72 -3.61 20.46
N LYS A 14 10.75 -2.80 20.19
CA LYS A 14 12.16 -3.19 20.40
C LYS A 14 12.45 -3.50 21.86
N LEU A 15 11.98 -2.67 22.79
CA LEU A 15 12.14 -2.90 24.25
C LEU A 15 11.45 -4.18 24.74
N LYS A 16 10.36 -4.60 24.08
CA LYS A 16 9.69 -5.88 24.35
C LYS A 16 10.39 -7.08 23.72
N GLY A 17 11.45 -6.88 22.93
CA GLY A 17 12.14 -7.95 22.21
C GLY A 17 11.35 -8.53 21.02
N ASN A 18 10.28 -7.86 20.58
CA ASN A 18 9.50 -8.31 19.44
C ASN A 18 10.32 -8.16 18.16
N LYS A 19 10.51 -9.25 17.40
CA LYS A 19 11.18 -9.25 16.09
C LYS A 19 10.26 -8.86 14.96
N HIS A 20 9.03 -9.36 14.97
CA HIS A 20 8.01 -9.13 13.95
C HIS A 20 6.84 -8.35 14.55
N TYR A 21 6.63 -7.12 14.09
CA TYR A 21 5.55 -6.26 14.58
C TYR A 21 5.05 -5.34 13.46
N PRO A 22 3.76 -5.03 13.43
CA PRO A 22 3.15 -4.26 12.35
C PRO A 22 3.40 -2.77 12.54
N LEU A 23 3.61 -2.05 11.45
CA LEU A 23 3.60 -0.58 11.40
C LEU A 23 2.27 -0.07 10.83
N VAL A 24 1.73 -0.77 9.83
CA VAL A 24 0.48 -0.44 9.16
C VAL A 24 -0.34 -1.72 9.02
N LEU A 25 -1.58 -1.69 9.47
CA LEU A 25 -2.55 -2.73 9.11
C LEU A 25 -3.17 -2.37 7.74
N MET A 26 -3.07 -3.28 6.77
CA MET A 26 -3.81 -3.21 5.52
C MET A 26 -5.16 -3.90 5.74
N LEU A 27 -6.23 -3.11 5.90
CA LEU A 27 -7.58 -3.61 6.15
C LEU A 27 -8.42 -3.51 4.88
N GLU A 28 -8.73 -4.65 4.26
CA GLU A 28 -9.55 -4.72 3.05
C GLU A 28 -10.95 -5.23 3.40
N PRO A 29 -11.90 -4.35 3.72
CA PRO A 29 -13.22 -4.77 4.19
C PRO A 29 -14.08 -5.37 3.08
N LEU A 30 -13.71 -5.19 1.81
CA LEU A 30 -14.35 -5.76 0.62
C LEU A 30 -13.40 -5.72 -0.59
N PHE A 31 -13.69 -6.55 -1.61
CA PHE A 31 -12.97 -6.52 -2.90
C PHE A 31 -13.76 -5.83 -4.02
N LYS A 32 -15.06 -5.59 -3.83
CA LYS A 32 -15.90 -4.92 -4.82
C LYS A 32 -15.37 -3.52 -5.13
N CYS A 33 -15.26 -3.19 -6.43
CA CYS A 33 -14.85 -1.89 -6.92
C CYS A 33 -15.78 -1.41 -8.01
N ASN A 34 -15.78 -0.11 -8.29
CA ASN A 34 -16.46 0.54 -9.38
C ASN A 34 -15.51 0.95 -10.53
N LEU A 35 -14.26 0.48 -10.49
CA LEU A 35 -13.27 0.58 -11.56
C LEU A 35 -12.64 -0.78 -11.84
N ALA A 36 -12.07 -0.94 -13.03
CA ALA A 36 -11.33 -2.12 -13.50
C ALA A 36 -9.95 -1.67 -14.01
N CYS A 37 -9.09 -1.22 -13.10
CA CYS A 37 -7.78 -0.68 -13.45
C CYS A 37 -6.87 -1.75 -14.07
N ALA A 38 -6.05 -1.37 -15.07
CA ALA A 38 -5.20 -2.27 -15.83
C ALA A 38 -4.21 -3.07 -14.94
N GLY A 39 -3.64 -2.44 -13.93
CA GLY A 39 -2.66 -3.06 -13.03
C GLY A 39 -3.26 -3.68 -11.76
N CYS A 40 -4.59 -3.91 -11.69
CA CYS A 40 -5.25 -4.38 -10.47
C CYS A 40 -5.97 -5.71 -10.68
N GLY A 41 -5.62 -6.74 -9.88
CA GLY A 41 -6.29 -8.04 -9.86
C GLY A 41 -7.38 -8.20 -8.79
N LYS A 42 -7.68 -7.17 -8.01
CA LYS A 42 -8.57 -7.28 -6.83
C LYS A 42 -10.04 -7.53 -7.15
N ILE A 43 -10.50 -7.20 -8.34
CA ILE A 43 -11.88 -7.44 -8.77
C ILE A 43 -12.06 -8.75 -9.54
N ASP A 44 -10.97 -9.45 -9.81
CA ASP A 44 -10.99 -10.70 -10.55
C ASP A 44 -11.31 -11.89 -9.64
N TYR A 45 -12.45 -11.79 -8.95
CA TYR A 45 -13.02 -12.83 -8.12
C TYR A 45 -14.45 -13.15 -8.54
N PRO A 46 -14.93 -14.41 -8.33
CA PRO A 46 -16.32 -14.75 -8.49
C PRO A 46 -17.26 -13.83 -7.69
N LYS A 47 -18.43 -13.55 -8.25
CA LYS A 47 -19.41 -12.63 -7.63
C LYS A 47 -19.71 -12.89 -6.15
N PRO A 48 -19.86 -14.15 -5.67
CA PRO A 48 -20.08 -14.41 -4.24
C PRO A 48 -18.95 -13.90 -3.34
N ILE A 49 -17.70 -13.88 -3.83
CA ILE A 49 -16.56 -13.32 -3.09
C ILE A 49 -16.60 -11.80 -3.15
N LEU A 50 -16.88 -11.21 -4.31
CA LEU A 50 -17.02 -9.75 -4.45
C LEU A 50 -18.16 -9.16 -3.62
N ASP A 51 -19.19 -9.93 -3.34
CA ASP A 51 -20.31 -9.51 -2.49
C ASP A 51 -20.03 -9.67 -0.98
N LYS A 52 -18.95 -10.39 -0.60
CA LYS A 52 -18.51 -10.48 0.81
C LYS A 52 -17.98 -9.14 1.31
N ARG A 53 -18.19 -8.91 2.60
CA ARG A 53 -17.63 -7.76 3.32
C ARG A 53 -17.41 -8.12 4.78
N LEU A 54 -16.43 -7.50 5.39
CA LEU A 54 -16.25 -7.55 6.83
C LEU A 54 -17.29 -6.63 7.49
N SER A 55 -17.84 -7.04 8.62
CA SER A 55 -18.67 -6.17 9.44
C SER A 55 -17.83 -5.10 10.14
N VAL A 56 -18.47 -4.07 10.72
CA VAL A 56 -17.80 -3.08 11.58
C VAL A 56 -17.05 -3.79 12.71
N LYS A 57 -17.71 -4.78 13.32
CA LYS A 57 -17.12 -5.59 14.41
C LYS A 57 -15.84 -6.28 13.95
N ASP A 58 -15.88 -7.04 12.85
CA ASP A 58 -14.70 -7.75 12.32
C ASP A 58 -13.54 -6.81 12.00
N CYS A 59 -13.85 -5.63 11.44
CA CYS A 59 -12.85 -4.61 11.13
C CYS A 59 -12.18 -4.07 12.40
N LEU A 60 -12.96 -3.76 13.44
CA LEU A 60 -12.44 -3.20 14.67
C LEU A 60 -11.70 -4.25 15.52
N GLU A 61 -12.15 -5.49 15.52
CA GLU A 61 -11.44 -6.62 16.14
C GLU A 61 -10.08 -6.84 15.49
N ALA A 62 -10.00 -6.79 14.14
CA ALA A 62 -8.72 -6.88 13.43
C ALA A 62 -7.77 -5.73 13.78
N VAL A 63 -8.28 -4.51 13.96
CA VAL A 63 -7.49 -3.35 14.40
C VAL A 63 -6.94 -3.54 15.81
N ASP A 64 -7.76 -4.05 16.72
CA ASP A 64 -7.37 -4.30 18.12
C ASP A 64 -6.36 -5.45 18.22
N GLU A 65 -6.57 -6.54 17.49
CA GLU A 65 -5.72 -7.72 17.45
C GLU A 65 -4.33 -7.39 16.86
N CYS A 66 -4.29 -6.68 15.74
CA CYS A 66 -3.05 -6.26 15.09
C CYS A 66 -2.26 -5.25 15.93
N GLY A 67 -2.94 -4.28 16.50
CA GLY A 67 -2.33 -3.24 17.32
C GLY A 67 -1.47 -2.22 16.57
N ALA A 68 -1.39 -2.26 15.23
CA ALA A 68 -0.64 -1.31 14.42
C ALA A 68 -1.03 0.16 14.71
N PRO A 69 -0.10 1.12 14.66
CA PRO A 69 -0.40 2.53 14.89
C PRO A 69 -1.16 3.19 13.72
N ILE A 70 -1.06 2.62 12.52
CA ILE A 70 -1.69 3.09 11.30
C ILE A 70 -2.57 1.99 10.73
N VAL A 71 -3.73 2.36 10.18
CA VAL A 71 -4.64 1.48 9.45
C VAL A 71 -4.85 2.08 8.06
N ALA A 72 -4.38 1.40 7.03
CA ALA A 72 -4.72 1.70 5.65
C ALA A 72 -5.95 0.85 5.26
N ILE A 73 -6.93 1.47 4.64
CA ILE A 73 -8.15 0.81 4.18
C ILE A 73 -8.20 0.86 2.65
N PRO A 74 -7.48 -0.07 1.94
CA PRO A 74 -7.54 -0.13 0.49
C PRO A 74 -8.78 -0.89 0.00
N GLY A 75 -8.74 -2.20 -0.02
CA GLY A 75 -9.78 -3.07 -0.55
C GLY A 75 -9.96 -2.95 -2.07
N GLY A 76 -11.19 -3.14 -2.57
CA GLY A 76 -11.63 -2.69 -3.89
C GLY A 76 -11.84 -1.17 -3.86
N GLU A 77 -13.11 -0.72 -3.67
CA GLU A 77 -13.37 0.70 -3.35
C GLU A 77 -14.05 0.78 -1.97
N PRO A 78 -13.34 1.21 -0.92
CA PRO A 78 -13.87 1.23 0.44
C PRO A 78 -15.14 2.07 0.59
N LEU A 79 -15.29 3.12 -0.21
CA LEU A 79 -16.49 3.95 -0.17
C LEU A 79 -17.76 3.23 -0.66
N ILE A 80 -17.64 2.02 -1.24
CA ILE A 80 -18.81 1.16 -1.55
C ILE A 80 -19.35 0.49 -0.28
N HIS A 81 -18.50 0.30 0.75
CA HIS A 81 -18.93 -0.30 2.00
C HIS A 81 -20.00 0.57 2.68
N LYS A 82 -21.12 -0.04 3.07
CA LYS A 82 -22.28 0.71 3.60
C LYS A 82 -21.96 1.38 4.94
N GLU A 83 -21.14 0.74 5.75
CA GLU A 83 -20.80 1.14 7.11
C GLU A 83 -19.38 1.72 7.22
N ILE A 84 -18.81 2.22 6.11
CA ILE A 84 -17.43 2.73 6.09
C ILE A 84 -17.21 3.90 7.05
N GLY A 85 -18.24 4.74 7.25
CA GLY A 85 -18.20 5.83 8.22
C GLY A 85 -17.99 5.33 9.64
N GLU A 86 -18.73 4.28 10.05
CA GLU A 86 -18.64 3.67 11.38
C GLU A 86 -17.29 2.97 11.59
N ILE A 87 -16.79 2.26 10.57
CA ILE A 87 -15.45 1.63 10.60
C ILE A 87 -14.39 2.70 10.85
N VAL A 88 -14.40 3.79 10.07
CA VAL A 88 -13.41 4.88 10.21
C VAL A 88 -13.54 5.57 11.57
N GLU A 89 -14.76 5.88 12.02
CA GLU A 89 -15.00 6.51 13.32
C GLU A 89 -14.50 5.61 14.46
N GLY A 90 -14.77 4.31 14.41
CA GLY A 90 -14.30 3.33 15.39
C GLY A 90 -12.78 3.22 15.46
N ILE A 91 -12.07 3.32 14.31
CA ILE A 91 -10.60 3.29 14.27
C ILE A 91 -10.03 4.61 14.81
N VAL A 92 -10.60 5.76 14.44
CA VAL A 92 -10.19 7.08 14.94
C VAL A 92 -10.39 7.19 16.46
N ALA A 93 -11.50 6.64 16.99
CA ALA A 93 -11.76 6.60 18.44
C ALA A 93 -10.66 5.83 19.20
N ARG A 94 -10.04 4.82 18.57
CA ARG A 94 -8.87 4.08 19.09
C ARG A 94 -7.56 4.86 18.96
N LYS A 95 -7.61 6.12 18.51
CA LYS A 95 -6.44 6.99 18.27
C LYS A 95 -5.42 6.36 17.32
N LYS A 96 -5.89 5.56 16.35
CA LYS A 96 -5.11 5.05 15.25
C LYS A 96 -5.21 6.01 14.06
N TYR A 97 -4.12 6.14 13.29
CA TYR A 97 -4.16 6.90 12.03
C TYR A 97 -4.84 6.09 10.96
N VAL A 98 -5.78 6.69 10.25
CA VAL A 98 -6.54 6.06 9.17
C VAL A 98 -6.11 6.67 7.84
N SER A 99 -5.63 5.82 6.93
CA SER A 99 -5.46 6.13 5.51
C SER A 99 -6.61 5.48 4.75
N LEU A 100 -7.67 6.23 4.46
CA LEU A 100 -8.78 5.73 3.65
C LEU A 100 -8.43 5.88 2.17
N CYS A 101 -8.07 4.75 1.53
CA CYS A 101 -7.71 4.73 0.12
C CYS A 101 -8.98 4.75 -0.74
N THR A 102 -8.99 5.53 -1.83
CA THR A 102 -10.17 5.63 -2.70
C THR A 102 -9.79 6.07 -4.11
N ASN A 103 -10.52 5.61 -5.11
CA ASN A 103 -10.45 6.12 -6.48
C ASN A 103 -11.19 7.46 -6.66
N ALA A 104 -11.71 8.02 -5.58
CA ALA A 104 -12.39 9.30 -5.46
C ALA A 104 -13.76 9.43 -6.17
N LEU A 105 -14.20 8.49 -6.99
CA LEU A 105 -15.47 8.59 -7.72
C LEU A 105 -16.69 8.78 -6.81
N LEU A 106 -16.62 8.29 -5.58
CA LEU A 106 -17.67 8.42 -4.58
C LEU A 106 -17.33 9.41 -3.46
N LEU A 107 -16.10 9.93 -3.40
CA LEU A 107 -15.59 10.66 -2.25
C LEU A 107 -16.43 11.91 -1.96
N GLU A 108 -16.64 12.77 -2.94
CA GLU A 108 -17.38 14.02 -2.76
C GLU A 108 -18.79 13.80 -2.20
N LYS A 109 -19.50 12.78 -2.74
CA LYS A 109 -20.85 12.42 -2.30
C LYS A 109 -20.87 11.85 -0.88
N LYS A 110 -19.77 11.25 -0.42
CA LYS A 110 -19.68 10.54 0.86
C LYS A 110 -18.91 11.27 1.94
N LEU A 111 -18.38 12.46 1.68
CA LEU A 111 -17.69 13.27 2.69
C LEU A 111 -18.50 13.50 3.97
N HIS A 112 -19.83 13.52 3.86
CA HIS A 112 -20.73 13.69 5.00
C HIS A 112 -20.68 12.53 6.02
N LEU A 113 -20.15 11.37 5.63
CA LEU A 113 -19.98 10.22 6.52
C LEU A 113 -18.80 10.37 7.47
N PHE A 114 -17.94 11.37 7.25
CA PHE A 114 -16.69 11.52 7.98
C PHE A 114 -16.60 12.88 8.67
N LYS A 115 -15.79 12.94 9.73
CA LYS A 115 -15.45 14.19 10.43
C LYS A 115 -13.96 14.47 10.23
N PRO A 116 -13.55 15.69 9.90
CA PRO A 116 -12.14 16.07 9.86
C PRO A 116 -11.45 15.73 11.18
N SER A 117 -10.29 15.09 11.10
CA SER A 117 -9.54 14.63 12.27
C SER A 117 -8.04 14.58 11.93
N PRO A 118 -7.15 14.88 12.89
CA PRO A 118 -5.71 14.67 12.70
C PRO A 118 -5.34 13.17 12.55
N PHE A 119 -6.28 12.27 12.81
CA PHE A 119 -6.11 10.82 12.64
C PHE A 119 -6.70 10.28 11.33
N LEU A 120 -7.37 11.09 10.52
CA LEU A 120 -7.96 10.67 9.25
C LEU A 120 -7.38 11.46 8.09
N PHE A 121 -6.90 10.75 7.08
CA PHE A 121 -6.61 11.31 5.77
C PHE A 121 -7.13 10.41 4.65
N PHE A 122 -7.57 11.03 3.57
CA PHE A 122 -7.91 10.32 2.35
C PHE A 122 -6.64 10.11 1.53
N SER A 123 -6.44 8.90 1.05
CA SER A 123 -5.38 8.55 0.09
C SER A 123 -6.03 8.33 -1.27
N VAL A 124 -6.02 9.37 -2.10
CA VAL A 124 -6.68 9.34 -3.40
C VAL A 124 -5.75 8.70 -4.43
N HIS A 125 -6.24 7.67 -5.14
CA HIS A 125 -5.53 7.05 -6.24
C HIS A 125 -5.38 8.03 -7.41
N LEU A 126 -4.15 8.32 -7.80
CA LEU A 126 -3.83 9.27 -8.86
C LEU A 126 -2.45 8.96 -9.46
N ASP A 127 -2.39 8.16 -10.52
CA ASP A 127 -1.15 7.57 -11.05
C ASP A 127 -0.32 8.53 -11.93
N GLY A 128 -0.74 9.76 -12.09
CA GLY A 128 -0.03 10.74 -12.91
C GLY A 128 -0.93 11.85 -13.41
N LEU A 129 -0.54 12.50 -14.51
CA LEU A 129 -1.36 13.47 -15.22
C LEU A 129 -2.55 12.79 -15.90
N LYS A 130 -3.50 13.58 -16.39
CA LYS A 130 -4.83 13.16 -16.86
C LYS A 130 -4.81 11.93 -17.76
N ASP A 131 -4.03 11.97 -18.83
CA ASP A 131 -4.04 10.89 -19.84
C ASP A 131 -3.47 9.59 -19.26
N HIS A 132 -2.43 9.68 -18.43
CA HIS A 132 -1.86 8.52 -17.77
C HIS A 132 -2.81 7.93 -16.74
N HIS A 133 -3.43 8.77 -15.91
CA HIS A 133 -4.36 8.30 -14.89
C HIS A 133 -5.60 7.63 -15.51
N ASP A 134 -6.27 8.30 -16.46
CA ASP A 134 -7.46 7.77 -17.12
C ASP A 134 -7.16 6.45 -17.86
N LYS A 135 -5.94 6.34 -18.45
CA LYS A 135 -5.47 5.09 -19.07
C LYS A 135 -5.26 3.99 -18.03
N SER A 136 -4.58 4.27 -16.91
CA SER A 136 -4.28 3.26 -15.87
C SER A 136 -5.53 2.70 -15.21
N VAL A 137 -6.56 3.54 -15.03
CA VAL A 137 -7.85 3.13 -14.45
C VAL A 137 -8.86 2.63 -15.50
N CYS A 138 -8.47 2.57 -16.77
CA CYS A 138 -9.29 2.12 -17.91
C CYS A 138 -10.62 2.86 -18.05
N GLN A 139 -10.68 4.14 -17.65
CA GLN A 139 -11.90 4.94 -17.72
C GLN A 139 -11.60 6.43 -17.83
N THR A 140 -12.09 7.07 -18.88
CA THR A 140 -11.95 8.51 -19.13
C THR A 140 -12.73 9.34 -18.11
N GLY A 141 -12.15 10.48 -17.71
CA GLY A 141 -12.79 11.46 -16.81
C GLY A 141 -12.68 11.12 -15.33
N VAL A 142 -11.97 10.06 -14.95
CA VAL A 142 -11.71 9.73 -13.54
C VAL A 142 -10.74 10.73 -12.93
N TYR A 143 -9.71 11.15 -13.68
CA TYR A 143 -8.77 12.18 -13.23
C TYR A 143 -9.48 13.48 -12.79
N ASP A 144 -10.36 14.02 -13.63
CA ASP A 144 -11.06 15.26 -13.33
C ASP A 144 -11.94 15.14 -12.08
N ARG A 145 -12.59 13.98 -11.91
CA ARG A 145 -13.37 13.66 -10.71
C ARG A 145 -12.49 13.54 -9.46
N ALA A 146 -11.31 12.91 -9.58
CA ALA A 146 -10.36 12.79 -8.48
C ALA A 146 -9.86 14.17 -8.03
N ILE A 147 -9.48 15.05 -8.97
CA ILE A 147 -9.05 16.41 -8.68
C ILE A 147 -10.19 17.23 -8.01
N SER A 148 -11.43 17.13 -8.51
CA SER A 148 -12.59 17.78 -7.90
C SER A 148 -12.81 17.29 -6.47
N ALA A 149 -12.77 15.98 -6.24
CA ALA A 149 -12.99 15.38 -4.93
C ALA A 149 -11.89 15.74 -3.93
N ILE A 150 -10.62 15.83 -4.37
CA ILE A 150 -9.50 16.31 -3.54
C ILE A 150 -9.79 17.73 -3.06
N LYS A 151 -10.13 18.65 -3.98
CA LYS A 151 -10.44 20.05 -3.64
C LYS A 151 -11.65 20.16 -2.70
N ALA A 152 -12.71 19.38 -2.95
CA ALA A 152 -13.90 19.36 -2.10
C ALA A 152 -13.59 18.85 -0.68
N ALA A 153 -12.75 17.82 -0.54
CA ALA A 153 -12.33 17.30 0.74
C ALA A 153 -11.45 18.31 1.50
N GLN A 154 -10.49 18.94 0.83
CA GLN A 154 -9.64 19.99 1.40
C GLN A 154 -10.49 21.20 1.88
N ALA A 155 -11.45 21.65 1.08
CA ALA A 155 -12.35 22.74 1.43
C ALA A 155 -13.19 22.45 2.69
N LYS A 156 -13.44 21.18 3.00
CA LYS A 156 -14.10 20.73 4.24
C LYS A 156 -13.14 20.45 5.40
N GLY A 157 -11.85 20.76 5.25
CA GLY A 157 -10.83 20.61 6.28
C GLY A 157 -10.27 19.21 6.45
N PHE A 158 -10.49 18.29 5.49
CA PHE A 158 -9.87 16.98 5.50
C PHE A 158 -8.43 17.04 5.00
N GLN A 159 -7.58 16.19 5.57
CA GLN A 159 -6.25 15.91 5.02
C GLN A 159 -6.39 14.96 3.83
N VAL A 160 -5.71 15.29 2.73
CA VAL A 160 -5.73 14.48 1.51
C VAL A 160 -4.29 14.24 1.04
N ASN A 161 -3.99 12.99 0.77
CA ASN A 161 -2.78 12.56 0.09
C ASN A 161 -3.16 11.92 -1.26
N ALA A 162 -2.24 11.91 -2.23
CA ALA A 162 -2.36 11.10 -3.43
C ALA A 162 -1.51 9.84 -3.29
N ASN A 163 -1.97 8.75 -3.90
CA ASN A 163 -1.20 7.51 -4.03
C ASN A 163 -1.03 7.21 -5.52
N ALA A 164 0.21 7.23 -5.98
CA ALA A 164 0.58 7.02 -7.37
C ALA A 164 1.34 5.71 -7.54
N THR A 165 0.82 4.85 -8.41
CA THR A 165 1.52 3.65 -8.88
C THR A 165 2.22 3.98 -10.20
N ILE A 166 3.52 3.75 -10.25
CA ILE A 166 4.35 4.07 -11.42
C ILE A 166 4.58 2.79 -12.22
N PHE A 167 4.25 2.86 -13.50
CA PHE A 167 4.38 1.77 -14.46
C PHE A 167 5.46 2.08 -15.52
N ASP A 168 5.87 1.07 -16.28
CA ASP A 168 6.73 1.24 -17.45
C ASP A 168 6.03 2.09 -18.52
N GLY A 169 6.77 2.94 -19.21
CA GLY A 169 6.23 3.90 -20.19
C GLY A 169 5.81 5.25 -19.61
N HIS A 170 5.84 5.45 -18.28
CA HIS A 170 5.76 6.78 -17.72
C HIS A 170 7.07 7.54 -17.94
N SER A 171 7.01 8.73 -18.54
CA SER A 171 8.21 9.54 -18.69
C SER A 171 8.62 10.17 -17.34
N PRO A 172 9.94 10.24 -17.02
CA PRO A 172 10.41 10.94 -15.82
C PRO A 172 9.93 12.37 -15.74
N GLU A 173 9.84 13.05 -16.87
CA GLU A 173 9.38 14.44 -16.98
C GLU A 173 7.90 14.58 -16.61
N ASP A 174 7.03 13.67 -17.06
CA ASP A 174 5.59 13.73 -16.73
C ASP A 174 5.33 13.37 -15.28
N ILE A 175 6.11 12.45 -14.72
CA ILE A 175 6.09 12.18 -13.27
C ILE A 175 6.51 13.43 -12.50
N ALA A 176 7.57 14.13 -12.94
CA ALA A 176 8.01 15.36 -12.31
C ALA A 176 6.94 16.48 -12.39
N LYS A 177 6.28 16.66 -13.52
CA LYS A 177 5.15 17.60 -13.68
C LYS A 177 3.97 17.25 -12.76
N PHE A 178 3.67 15.95 -12.63
CA PHE A 178 2.65 15.48 -11.71
C PHE A 178 2.99 15.80 -10.24
N LEU A 179 4.25 15.61 -9.84
CA LEU A 179 4.72 15.94 -8.50
C LEU A 179 4.74 17.47 -8.25
N ASP A 180 5.04 18.28 -9.26
CA ASP A 180 4.92 19.74 -9.20
C ASP A 180 3.46 20.14 -8.95
N MET A 181 2.53 19.66 -9.77
CA MET A 181 1.10 19.94 -9.67
C MET A 181 0.52 19.56 -8.28
N THR A 182 0.81 18.36 -7.81
CA THR A 182 0.29 17.90 -6.51
C THR A 182 0.88 18.71 -5.35
N THR A 183 2.14 19.12 -5.47
CA THR A 183 2.80 20.00 -4.49
C THR A 183 2.14 21.37 -4.44
N GLU A 184 1.81 21.98 -5.60
CA GLU A 184 1.07 23.22 -5.72
C GLU A 184 -0.35 23.11 -5.12
N MET A 185 -1.02 21.98 -5.31
CA MET A 185 -2.31 21.68 -4.68
C MET A 185 -2.22 21.46 -3.15
N GLY A 186 -1.03 21.44 -2.58
CA GLY A 186 -0.83 21.15 -1.16
C GLY A 186 -1.02 19.67 -0.78
N VAL A 187 -1.00 18.77 -1.76
CA VAL A 187 -1.21 17.33 -1.58
C VAL A 187 0.12 16.60 -1.45
N ASN A 188 0.28 15.79 -0.41
CA ASN A 188 1.43 14.87 -0.33
C ASN A 188 1.19 13.67 -1.24
N VAL A 189 2.27 13.16 -1.84
CA VAL A 189 2.19 12.00 -2.73
C VAL A 189 2.97 10.81 -2.17
N SER A 190 2.32 9.66 -2.12
CA SER A 190 2.97 8.36 -1.98
C SER A 190 3.21 7.80 -3.37
N ILE A 191 4.48 7.52 -3.73
CA ILE A 191 4.86 6.94 -5.03
C ILE A 191 5.43 5.54 -4.82
N SER A 192 5.03 4.61 -5.68
CA SER A 192 5.54 3.24 -5.65
C SER A 192 5.59 2.65 -7.05
N PRO A 193 6.60 1.84 -7.38
CA PRO A 193 6.50 1.03 -8.59
C PRO A 193 5.35 0.03 -8.46
N GLY A 194 4.66 -0.25 -9.54
CA GLY A 194 3.63 -1.27 -9.62
C GLY A 194 4.18 -2.65 -9.28
N PHE A 195 3.38 -3.47 -8.62
CA PHE A 195 3.67 -4.88 -8.42
C PHE A 195 2.86 -5.72 -9.41
N MET A 196 3.53 -6.64 -10.08
CA MET A 196 2.91 -7.53 -11.05
C MET A 196 2.01 -8.56 -10.35
N TYR A 197 0.73 -8.21 -10.20
CA TYR A 197 -0.27 -9.17 -9.75
C TYR A 197 -0.54 -10.18 -10.85
N GLU A 198 -0.60 -11.46 -10.52
CA GLU A 198 -0.86 -12.55 -11.48
C GLU A 198 -2.17 -12.36 -12.23
N ARG A 199 -3.16 -11.74 -11.60
CA ARG A 199 -4.49 -11.48 -12.14
C ARG A 199 -4.68 -10.09 -12.74
N ALA A 200 -3.64 -9.26 -12.79
CA ALA A 200 -3.76 -7.95 -13.43
C ALA A 200 -3.99 -8.12 -14.94
N PRO A 201 -4.94 -7.41 -15.53
CA PRO A 201 -5.20 -7.46 -16.98
C PRO A 201 -3.98 -7.09 -17.83
N ASP A 202 -3.19 -6.11 -17.38
CA ASP A 202 -1.94 -5.71 -18.00
C ASP A 202 -0.77 -6.40 -17.29
N GLN A 203 0.01 -7.19 -18.01
CA GLN A 203 1.20 -7.89 -17.51
C GLN A 203 2.49 -7.28 -18.06
N GLU A 204 2.42 -6.33 -19.01
CA GLU A 204 3.58 -5.81 -19.72
C GLU A 204 4.12 -4.52 -19.10
N SER A 205 3.26 -3.72 -18.48
CA SER A 205 3.61 -2.38 -17.97
C SER A 205 4.26 -2.38 -16.58
N PHE A 206 4.63 -3.53 -16.03
CA PHE A 206 5.30 -3.59 -14.74
C PHE A 206 6.82 -3.39 -14.87
N LEU A 207 7.37 -2.59 -13.96
CA LEU A 207 8.79 -2.28 -13.92
C LEU A 207 9.61 -3.42 -13.33
N SER A 208 10.68 -3.83 -14.01
CA SER A 208 11.74 -4.61 -13.35
C SER A 208 12.45 -3.74 -12.31
N ARG A 209 13.12 -4.38 -11.33
CA ARG A 209 13.90 -3.70 -10.29
C ARG A 209 14.92 -2.71 -10.87
N ARG A 210 15.64 -3.12 -11.93
CA ARG A 210 16.62 -2.28 -12.61
C ARG A 210 15.97 -1.06 -13.28
N LYS A 211 14.87 -1.25 -14.03
CA LYS A 211 14.12 -0.15 -14.63
C LYS A 211 13.57 0.81 -13.58
N THR A 212 13.09 0.29 -12.47
CA THR A 212 12.63 1.12 -11.33
C THR A 212 13.74 2.05 -10.85
N LYS A 213 14.93 1.50 -10.55
CA LYS A 213 16.08 2.30 -10.09
C LYS A 213 16.46 3.40 -11.10
N GLN A 214 16.50 3.05 -12.39
CA GLN A 214 16.80 4.01 -13.47
C GLN A 214 15.75 5.11 -13.55
N LEU A 215 14.47 4.73 -13.60
CA LEU A 215 13.36 5.67 -13.72
C LEU A 215 13.34 6.66 -12.54
N PHE A 216 13.43 6.17 -11.31
CA PHE A 216 13.39 7.05 -10.13
C PHE A 216 14.61 7.97 -10.04
N ARG A 217 15.80 7.54 -10.50
CA ARG A 217 16.96 8.46 -10.63
C ARG A 217 16.65 9.62 -11.55
N GLU A 218 16.10 9.33 -12.73
CA GLU A 218 15.76 10.38 -13.70
C GLU A 218 14.65 11.29 -13.14
N VAL A 219 13.62 10.75 -12.50
CA VAL A 219 12.60 11.57 -11.83
C VAL A 219 13.24 12.50 -10.79
N PHE A 220 14.14 12.00 -9.94
CA PHE A 220 14.76 12.82 -8.91
C PHE A 220 15.77 13.84 -9.46
N LYS A 221 16.35 13.62 -10.67
CA LYS A 221 17.12 14.66 -11.38
C LYS A 221 16.24 15.86 -11.72
N HIS A 222 15.01 15.62 -12.22
CA HIS A 222 14.02 16.67 -12.47
C HIS A 222 13.56 17.38 -11.19
N GLY A 223 13.66 16.68 -10.05
CA GLY A 223 13.34 17.20 -8.72
C GLY A 223 14.45 18.03 -8.06
N LYS A 224 15.64 18.12 -8.67
CA LYS A 224 16.76 18.85 -8.09
C LYS A 224 16.43 20.34 -7.84
N GLY A 225 16.53 20.76 -6.60
CA GLY A 225 16.15 22.11 -6.16
C GLY A 225 14.66 22.31 -5.91
N LYS A 226 13.81 21.33 -6.19
CA LYS A 226 12.37 21.37 -5.90
C LYS A 226 12.06 20.81 -4.51
N LYS A 227 10.93 21.24 -3.94
CA LYS A 227 10.45 20.79 -2.62
C LYS A 227 9.16 19.99 -2.77
N TRP A 228 9.22 18.86 -3.48
CA TRP A 228 8.07 17.98 -3.62
C TRP A 228 7.58 17.45 -2.28
N LYS A 229 6.28 17.40 -2.12
CA LYS A 229 5.62 16.86 -0.94
C LYS A 229 5.45 15.35 -1.07
N LEU A 230 6.52 14.60 -0.81
CA LEU A 230 6.50 13.14 -0.82
C LEU A 230 6.22 12.61 0.59
N SER A 231 5.36 11.59 0.69
CA SER A 231 4.97 10.98 1.96
C SER A 231 6.01 10.00 2.52
N HIS A 232 6.97 9.62 1.70
CA HIS A 232 7.99 8.61 2.01
C HIS A 232 9.18 9.17 2.79
N SER A 233 9.86 8.28 3.52
CA SER A 233 11.16 8.58 4.10
C SER A 233 12.22 8.79 3.01
N THR A 234 13.20 9.66 3.27
CA THR A 234 14.30 9.88 2.31
C THR A 234 15.10 8.62 2.06
N LEU A 235 15.20 7.73 3.04
CA LEU A 235 15.88 6.43 2.88
C LEU A 235 15.13 5.51 1.90
N PHE A 236 13.81 5.51 1.90
CA PHE A 236 13.03 4.75 0.92
C PHE A 236 13.18 5.34 -0.48
N LEU A 237 13.15 6.68 -0.62
CA LEU A 237 13.39 7.34 -1.91
C LEU A 237 14.80 7.07 -2.43
N ASP A 238 15.80 7.06 -1.55
CA ASP A 238 17.19 6.73 -1.88
C ASP A 238 17.35 5.25 -2.31
N PHE A 239 16.55 4.35 -1.71
CA PHE A 239 16.42 2.95 -2.14
C PHE A 239 15.76 2.83 -3.53
N LEU A 240 14.67 3.54 -3.81
CA LEU A 240 14.04 3.54 -5.14
C LEU A 240 15.00 4.02 -6.22
N ALA A 241 15.87 4.99 -5.91
CA ALA A 241 16.94 5.45 -6.80
C ALA A 241 18.14 4.48 -6.90
N GLY A 242 18.10 3.33 -6.22
CA GLY A 242 19.12 2.29 -6.28
C GLY A 242 20.43 2.64 -5.58
N ASN A 243 20.42 3.58 -4.63
CA ASN A 243 21.63 3.96 -3.89
C ASN A 243 21.92 3.03 -2.72
N GLN A 244 20.97 2.22 -2.32
CA GLN A 244 21.10 1.20 -1.28
C GLN A 244 20.16 0.04 -1.58
N GLU A 245 20.44 -1.13 -0.99
CA GLU A 245 19.58 -2.30 -1.04
C GLU A 245 18.97 -2.56 0.32
N TYR A 246 17.73 -3.05 0.29
CA TYR A 246 16.99 -3.46 1.47
C TYR A 246 16.43 -4.87 1.31
N MET A 247 16.39 -5.60 2.41
CA MET A 247 15.54 -6.79 2.55
C MET A 247 14.16 -6.33 3.00
N CYS A 248 13.14 -6.92 2.38
CA CYS A 248 11.75 -6.62 2.68
C CYS A 248 11.38 -7.04 4.12
N THR A 249 10.50 -6.27 4.77
CA THR A 249 9.90 -6.61 6.06
C THR A 249 8.39 -6.83 5.89
N PRO A 250 7.95 -7.99 5.36
CA PRO A 250 6.55 -8.23 4.99
C PRO A 250 5.60 -8.16 6.20
N TRP A 251 6.07 -8.55 7.39
CA TRP A 251 5.31 -8.44 8.66
C TRP A 251 5.00 -7.00 9.08
N GLY A 252 5.69 -6.01 8.50
CA GLY A 252 5.48 -4.59 8.81
C GLY A 252 4.14 -4.05 8.34
N MET A 253 3.54 -4.69 7.33
CA MET A 253 2.23 -4.32 6.76
C MET A 253 1.33 -5.55 6.58
N PRO A 254 0.90 -6.22 7.67
CA PRO A 254 0.01 -7.36 7.59
C PRO A 254 -1.34 -6.96 7.00
N THR A 255 -1.97 -7.91 6.32
CA THR A 255 -3.23 -7.71 5.61
C THR A 255 -4.35 -8.53 6.25
N ARG A 256 -5.48 -7.89 6.54
CA ARG A 256 -6.75 -8.53 6.91
C ARG A 256 -7.81 -8.24 5.86
N ASN A 257 -8.36 -9.28 5.25
CA ASN A 257 -9.39 -9.15 4.22
C ASN A 257 -10.55 -10.15 4.44
N VAL A 258 -11.45 -10.24 3.48
CA VAL A 258 -12.65 -11.11 3.56
C VAL A 258 -12.32 -12.62 3.65
N PHE A 259 -11.08 -13.02 3.39
CA PHE A 259 -10.63 -14.40 3.53
C PHE A 259 -9.99 -14.69 4.89
N GLY A 260 -9.43 -13.69 5.56
CA GLY A 260 -8.68 -13.85 6.80
C GLY A 260 -7.44 -12.96 6.83
N TRP A 261 -6.46 -13.34 7.64
CA TRP A 261 -5.13 -12.75 7.66
C TRP A 261 -4.27 -13.36 6.57
N GLN A 262 -3.85 -12.54 5.62
CA GLN A 262 -3.17 -12.97 4.39
C GLN A 262 -1.66 -13.23 4.61
N LYS A 263 -1.16 -14.35 4.11
CA LYS A 263 0.27 -14.70 4.09
C LYS A 263 0.87 -14.39 2.72
N PRO A 264 2.15 -14.04 2.67
CA PRO A 264 2.99 -13.46 3.71
C PRO A 264 2.82 -11.94 3.80
N CYS A 265 2.26 -11.30 2.78
CA CYS A 265 2.17 -9.85 2.68
C CYS A 265 0.95 -9.42 1.85
N TYR A 266 0.75 -8.11 1.75
CA TYR A 266 -0.34 -7.51 0.98
C TYR A 266 -0.38 -7.93 -0.50
N LEU A 267 0.79 -8.14 -1.11
CA LEU A 267 0.93 -8.40 -2.56
C LEU A 267 0.82 -9.88 -2.94
N LEU A 268 1.17 -10.77 -2.02
CA LEU A 268 1.14 -12.21 -2.23
C LEU A 268 -0.06 -12.83 -1.50
N GLY A 269 -0.75 -13.74 -2.14
CA GLY A 269 -1.94 -14.44 -1.61
C GLY A 269 -1.67 -15.92 -1.37
N GLU A 270 -0.60 -16.25 -0.63
CA GLU A 270 -0.13 -17.65 -0.46
C GLU A 270 -0.72 -18.35 0.75
N GLY A 271 -1.90 -17.96 1.13
CA GLY A 271 -2.65 -18.57 2.22
C GLY A 271 -3.22 -17.55 3.19
N TYR A 272 -4.08 -18.04 4.07
CA TYR A 272 -4.81 -17.22 5.03
C TYR A 272 -4.93 -17.97 6.35
N VAL A 273 -4.92 -17.21 7.43
CA VAL A 273 -5.10 -17.72 8.77
C VAL A 273 -6.18 -16.93 9.51
N SER A 274 -6.67 -17.49 10.60
CA SER A 274 -7.82 -16.94 11.31
C SER A 274 -7.46 -15.77 12.20
N THR A 275 -6.26 -15.75 12.80
CA THR A 275 -5.84 -14.75 13.77
C THR A 275 -4.53 -14.09 13.38
N TYR A 276 -4.33 -12.86 13.84
CA TYR A 276 -3.05 -12.13 13.66
C TYR A 276 -1.88 -12.86 14.36
N LYS A 277 -2.16 -13.44 15.54
CA LYS A 277 -1.16 -14.24 16.27
C LYS A 277 -0.68 -15.39 15.41
N GLU A 278 -1.61 -16.15 14.83
CA GLU A 278 -1.29 -17.27 13.94
C GLU A 278 -0.49 -16.81 12.72
N LEU A 279 -0.83 -15.64 12.11
CA LEU A 279 -0.06 -15.06 11.02
C LEU A 279 1.41 -14.87 11.40
N ILE A 280 1.66 -14.26 12.56
CA ILE A 280 3.03 -13.95 12.99
C ILE A 280 3.81 -15.20 13.38
N GLU A 281 3.18 -16.16 14.05
CA GLU A 281 3.83 -17.35 14.62
C GLU A 281 4.03 -18.47 13.58
N THR A 282 3.16 -18.59 12.57
CA THR A 282 3.19 -19.71 11.62
C THR A 282 3.73 -19.36 10.24
N THR A 283 4.00 -18.07 9.95
CA THR A 283 4.61 -17.68 8.68
C THR A 283 6.13 -17.78 8.79
N ASP A 284 6.75 -18.55 7.90
CA ASP A 284 8.19 -18.55 7.73
C ASP A 284 8.61 -17.30 6.95
N TRP A 285 8.94 -16.25 7.67
CA TRP A 285 9.29 -14.95 7.11
C TRP A 285 10.61 -14.97 6.32
N GLU A 286 11.51 -15.89 6.63
CA GLU A 286 12.85 -15.92 6.06
C GLU A 286 12.89 -16.44 4.61
N ILE A 287 11.84 -17.11 4.15
CA ILE A 287 11.76 -17.59 2.78
C ILE A 287 11.26 -16.54 1.78
N TYR A 288 10.84 -15.35 2.25
CA TYR A 288 10.31 -14.28 1.41
C TYR A 288 11.28 -13.11 1.27
N GLY A 289 11.18 -12.41 0.16
CA GLY A 289 11.99 -11.25 -0.18
C GLY A 289 12.83 -11.45 -1.44
N THR A 290 13.45 -10.36 -1.90
CA THR A 290 14.31 -10.37 -3.08
C THR A 290 15.49 -11.33 -2.86
N GLY A 291 15.79 -12.17 -3.85
CA GLY A 291 16.85 -13.21 -3.75
C GLY A 291 16.41 -14.49 -3.01
N ARG A 292 15.29 -14.48 -2.32
CA ARG A 292 14.77 -15.62 -1.56
C ARG A 292 13.57 -16.28 -2.23
N TYR A 293 12.72 -15.49 -2.88
CA TYR A 293 11.49 -15.96 -3.50
C TYR A 293 11.27 -15.31 -4.87
N GLU A 294 10.92 -16.13 -5.87
CA GLU A 294 10.81 -15.72 -7.27
C GLU A 294 9.83 -14.55 -7.47
N LYS A 295 8.64 -14.61 -6.87
CA LYS A 295 7.64 -13.51 -6.95
C LYS A 295 8.13 -12.20 -6.35
N CYS A 296 9.17 -12.21 -5.53
CA CYS A 296 9.75 -11.01 -4.89
C CYS A 296 10.88 -10.38 -5.71
N ALA A 297 11.33 -10.99 -6.80
CA ALA A 297 12.52 -10.61 -7.57
C ALA A 297 12.50 -9.13 -8.00
N ASN A 298 11.39 -8.66 -8.53
CA ASN A 298 11.22 -7.29 -9.03
C ASN A 298 10.52 -6.36 -8.04
N CYS A 299 10.09 -6.85 -6.87
CA CYS A 299 9.35 -6.05 -5.91
C CYS A 299 10.22 -4.94 -5.29
N MET A 300 9.77 -3.71 -5.42
CA MET A 300 10.28 -2.53 -4.71
C MET A 300 9.14 -1.72 -4.08
N ALA A 301 7.98 -2.36 -3.86
CA ALA A 301 6.77 -1.71 -3.39
C ALA A 301 6.92 -1.16 -1.96
N HIS A 302 6.33 0.00 -1.72
CA HIS A 302 6.38 0.69 -0.43
C HIS A 302 5.88 -0.16 0.74
N CYS A 303 4.89 -1.04 0.51
CA CYS A 303 4.30 -1.87 1.57
C CYS A 303 5.31 -2.80 2.28
N GLY A 304 6.40 -3.20 1.60
CA GLY A 304 7.45 -4.01 2.21
C GLY A 304 8.71 -3.24 2.56
N PHE A 305 9.07 -2.22 1.79
CA PHE A 305 10.35 -1.54 1.89
C PHE A 305 10.29 -0.21 2.65
N GLU A 306 9.16 0.49 2.70
CA GLU A 306 9.01 1.66 3.59
C GLU A 306 9.11 1.29 5.08
N PRO A 307 8.49 0.17 5.57
CA PRO A 307 8.75 -0.33 6.90
C PRO A 307 10.24 -0.59 7.16
N THR A 308 10.95 -1.22 6.21
CA THR A 308 12.40 -1.44 6.33
C THR A 308 13.16 -0.13 6.46
N ALA A 309 12.86 0.84 5.60
CA ALA A 309 13.50 2.16 5.65
C ALA A 309 13.22 2.92 6.96
N ALA A 310 12.00 2.81 7.49
CA ALA A 310 11.63 3.38 8.78
C ALA A 310 12.37 2.74 9.94
N LEU A 311 12.55 1.42 9.89
CA LEU A 311 13.34 0.67 10.88
C LEU A 311 14.82 1.03 10.79
N ASP A 312 15.38 1.16 9.59
CA ASP A 312 16.76 1.60 9.35
C ASP A 312 16.97 3.03 9.87
N ALA A 313 16.08 3.97 9.59
CA ALA A 313 16.12 5.33 10.11
C ALA A 313 16.15 5.38 11.65
N THR A 314 15.43 4.47 12.30
CA THR A 314 15.40 4.36 13.76
C THR A 314 16.68 3.72 14.32
N ALA A 315 17.27 2.77 13.60
CA ALA A 315 18.51 2.10 13.99
C ALA A 315 19.75 2.97 13.69
N ASN A 316 19.71 3.72 12.60
CA ASN A 316 20.82 4.50 12.07
C ASN A 316 20.41 5.98 11.84
N PRO A 317 20.10 6.76 12.90
CA PRO A 317 19.58 8.12 12.77
C PRO A 317 20.55 9.08 12.08
N LEU A 318 21.85 8.91 12.26
CA LEU A 318 22.88 9.73 11.59
C LEU A 318 22.89 9.47 10.07
N LYS A 319 22.73 8.22 9.64
CA LYS A 319 22.58 7.87 8.21
C LYS A 319 21.33 8.53 7.63
N ALA A 320 20.19 8.41 8.33
CA ALA A 320 18.94 9.01 7.89
C ALA A 320 19.04 10.54 7.77
N LEU A 321 19.70 11.20 8.74
CA LEU A 321 19.94 12.63 8.71
C LEU A 321 20.87 13.03 7.55
N ALA A 322 21.95 12.28 7.33
CA ALA A 322 22.89 12.53 6.23
C ALA A 322 22.19 12.44 4.87
N VAL A 323 21.33 11.43 4.66
CA VAL A 323 20.55 11.31 3.43
C VAL A 323 19.51 12.43 3.32
N ALA A 324 18.86 12.82 4.42
CA ALA A 324 17.89 13.91 4.42
C ALA A 324 18.52 15.27 4.04
N ILE A 325 19.75 15.52 4.50
CA ILE A 325 20.50 16.77 4.18
C ILE A 325 21.04 16.73 2.75
N ARG A 326 21.62 15.62 2.33
CA ARG A 326 22.21 15.43 0.99
C ARG A 326 21.13 15.42 -0.10
N GLY A 327 19.94 14.90 0.24
CA GLY A 327 18.91 14.49 -0.72
C GLY A 327 19.21 13.13 -1.35
N VAL A 328 18.30 12.70 -2.24
CA VAL A 328 18.46 11.47 -3.01
C VAL A 328 19.59 11.63 -4.03
N LYS A 329 20.56 10.71 -4.04
CA LYS A 329 21.64 10.69 -5.01
C LYS A 329 21.12 10.24 -6.38
N THR A 330 21.44 10.98 -7.45
CA THR A 330 20.93 10.75 -8.80
C THR A 330 22.00 10.34 -9.82
N ASP A 331 23.22 10.15 -9.37
CA ASP A 331 24.41 9.82 -10.19
C ASP A 331 25.28 8.76 -9.53
N GLY A 332 26.33 8.32 -10.23
CA GLY A 332 27.25 7.25 -9.79
C GLY A 332 26.65 5.85 -9.90
N ASP A 333 27.37 4.86 -9.38
CA ASP A 333 26.98 3.45 -9.47
C ASP A 333 25.74 3.13 -8.63
N PHE A 334 24.97 2.13 -9.07
CA PHE A 334 23.94 1.51 -8.25
C PHE A 334 24.56 0.68 -7.11
N ALA A 335 23.84 0.54 -6.02
CA ALA A 335 24.18 -0.46 -5.01
C ALA A 335 24.23 -1.86 -5.65
N PRO A 336 25.09 -2.77 -5.14
CA PRO A 336 25.17 -4.15 -5.66
C PRO A 336 23.80 -4.81 -5.72
N GLU A 337 23.53 -5.47 -6.85
CA GLU A 337 22.25 -6.19 -7.02
C GLU A 337 22.24 -7.46 -6.16
N ILE A 338 21.05 -7.80 -5.64
CA ILE A 338 20.86 -9.03 -4.88
C ILE A 338 20.85 -10.20 -5.87
N ASP A 339 21.58 -11.26 -5.56
CA ASP A 339 21.60 -12.50 -6.34
C ASP A 339 20.23 -13.19 -6.29
N LEU A 340 19.69 -13.49 -7.48
CA LEU A 340 18.39 -14.15 -7.66
C LEU A 340 18.51 -15.64 -7.99
N THR A 341 19.71 -16.17 -8.18
CA THR A 341 19.94 -17.55 -8.71
C THR A 341 19.44 -18.65 -7.79
N HIS A 342 19.40 -18.39 -6.48
CA HIS A 342 18.98 -19.34 -5.46
C HIS A 342 17.57 -19.09 -4.91
N ALA A 343 16.82 -18.18 -5.53
CA ALA A 343 15.45 -17.88 -5.10
C ALA A 343 14.55 -19.13 -5.24
N ARG A 344 13.78 -19.40 -4.19
CA ARG A 344 12.76 -20.46 -4.20
C ARG A 344 11.75 -20.19 -5.34
N LYS A 345 11.39 -21.24 -6.06
CA LYS A 345 10.38 -21.17 -7.11
C LYS A 345 9.00 -20.88 -6.52
N ALA A 346 8.19 -20.15 -7.29
CA ALA A 346 6.83 -19.83 -6.92
C ALA A 346 5.89 -21.03 -7.12
N ASP A 347 4.93 -21.17 -6.23
CA ASP A 347 3.76 -21.99 -6.44
C ASP A 347 2.62 -21.03 -6.84
N TYR A 348 2.19 -21.14 -8.10
CA TYR A 348 1.16 -20.27 -8.68
C TYR A 348 -0.26 -20.78 -8.41
N ASP A 349 -0.41 -22.02 -7.93
CA ASP A 349 -1.73 -22.63 -7.72
C ASP A 349 -2.32 -22.33 -6.34
N LEU A 350 -1.49 -21.97 -5.36
CA LEU A 350 -1.92 -21.75 -3.96
C LEU A 350 -3.09 -20.75 -3.82
N HIS A 351 -3.08 -19.68 -4.61
CA HIS A 351 -4.15 -18.67 -4.55
C HIS A 351 -5.47 -19.21 -5.11
N GLU A 352 -5.43 -19.94 -6.23
CA GLU A 352 -6.60 -20.57 -6.87
C GLU A 352 -7.21 -21.65 -5.99
N GLU A 353 -6.39 -22.48 -5.35
CA GLU A 353 -6.84 -23.47 -4.39
C GLU A 353 -7.60 -22.82 -3.25
N HIS A 354 -7.09 -21.67 -2.74
CA HIS A 354 -7.76 -20.94 -1.67
C HIS A 354 -9.10 -20.35 -2.13
N VAL A 355 -9.16 -19.73 -3.31
CA VAL A 355 -10.41 -19.21 -3.89
C VAL A 355 -11.43 -20.33 -4.04
N THR A 356 -11.01 -21.49 -4.54
CA THR A 356 -11.86 -22.67 -4.71
C THR A 356 -12.40 -23.17 -3.37
N LYS A 357 -11.57 -23.21 -2.32
CA LYS A 357 -11.99 -23.59 -0.97
C LYS A 357 -13.05 -22.64 -0.44
N VAL A 358 -12.81 -21.33 -0.51
CA VAL A 358 -13.77 -20.31 -0.04
C VAL A 358 -15.10 -20.38 -0.81
N MET A 359 -15.04 -20.66 -2.12
CA MET A 359 -16.28 -20.86 -2.92
C MET A 359 -17.06 -22.09 -2.47
N LYS A 360 -16.38 -23.19 -2.14
CA LYS A 360 -17.05 -24.39 -1.56
C LYS A 360 -17.70 -24.05 -0.22
N ASP A 361 -17.02 -23.32 0.65
CA ASP A 361 -17.55 -22.92 1.96
C ASP A 361 -18.79 -22.00 1.83
N ILE A 362 -18.82 -21.11 0.82
CA ILE A 362 -19.97 -20.25 0.53
C ILE A 362 -21.18 -21.07 0.08
N HIS A 363 -20.96 -22.13 -0.69
CA HIS A 363 -22.04 -22.98 -1.23
C HIS A 363 -22.40 -24.14 -0.31
N ALA A 364 -21.65 -24.39 0.76
CA ALA A 364 -22.00 -25.42 1.73
C ALA A 364 -23.36 -25.09 2.40
N PRO A 365 -24.25 -26.06 2.56
CA PRO A 365 -25.49 -25.85 3.27
C PRO A 365 -25.19 -25.37 4.70
N LYS A 366 -25.74 -24.22 5.08
CA LYS A 366 -25.65 -23.75 6.46
C LYS A 366 -26.35 -24.80 7.34
N VAL A 367 -25.56 -25.59 8.05
CA VAL A 367 -26.11 -26.44 9.12
C VAL A 367 -26.75 -25.47 10.12
N ALA A 368 -28.05 -25.56 10.28
CA ALA A 368 -28.76 -24.80 11.31
C ALA A 368 -28.12 -25.15 12.66
N ALA A 369 -27.54 -24.15 13.29
CA ALA A 369 -27.15 -24.29 14.68
C ALA A 369 -28.45 -24.45 15.49
N GLU A 370 -28.68 -25.65 16.00
CA GLU A 370 -29.71 -25.95 16.99
C GLU A 370 -29.43 -25.24 18.32
#